data_f9b700e3a8020e549ef664eedefb7b2d
#
_entry.id   f9b700e3a8020e549ef664eedefb7b2d
#
_cell.length_a   1.000
_cell.length_b   1.000
_cell.length_c   1.000
_cell.angle_alpha   90.00
_cell.angle_beta   90.00
_cell.angle_gamma   90.00
#
_symmetry.space_group_name_H-M   'P 1'
#
loop_
_entity.id
_entity.type
_entity.pdbx_description
1 polymer ?
#
loop_
_entity_poly.entity_id
_entity_poly.type
_entity_poly.pdbx_seq_one_letter_code
_entity_poly.pdbx_strand_id
1 'polypeptide(L)'
;LTLLLRDNPVELERILREKQPALCLISERHLVRILDHLIGRGDRLSSNPRLPVWVNRDQLPSEFALDTERTRVLFLTPPDDRLLYDSSNDAILASYTRLLCRAEIQAKRDEPVVADCFLKLPVSVRDEIRFVLEAETQLPPDATDTELSNAFVPLWLDATLYAPDSLADWFPLASQHREILAELSSLLDANALF
;
A
#
# COMPACT_ATOMS: atom_id res chain seq x y z
N LEU A 1 33.27 -3.89 2.32
CA LEU A 1 32.43 -3.22 1.30
C LEU A 1 31.00 -3.73 1.50
N THR A 2 30.16 -2.92 2.17
CA THR A 2 28.74 -3.23 2.31
C THR A 2 28.12 -2.98 0.91
N LEU A 3 27.74 -4.05 0.23
CA LEU A 3 26.97 -3.94 -1.02
C LEU A 3 25.70 -3.14 -0.75
N LEU A 4 25.48 -2.11 -1.55
CA LEU A 4 24.23 -1.34 -1.45
C LEU A 4 23.08 -2.22 -1.90
N LEU A 5 22.01 -2.28 -1.12
CA LEU A 5 20.83 -3.12 -1.44
C LEU A 5 20.18 -2.72 -2.78
N ARG A 6 20.30 -1.46 -3.20
CA ARG A 6 19.84 -1.00 -4.52
C ARG A 6 20.50 -1.75 -5.68
N ASP A 7 21.77 -2.13 -5.51
CA ASP A 7 22.56 -2.81 -6.53
C ASP A 7 22.44 -4.35 -6.44
N ASN A 8 21.70 -4.82 -5.42
CA ASN A 8 21.50 -6.25 -5.17
C ASN A 8 20.01 -6.57 -4.90
N PRO A 9 19.17 -6.58 -5.94
CA PRO A 9 17.72 -6.83 -5.79
C PRO A 9 17.41 -8.22 -5.21
N VAL A 10 18.29 -9.19 -5.41
CA VAL A 10 18.12 -10.55 -4.85
C VAL A 10 18.25 -10.52 -3.32
N GLU A 11 19.24 -9.81 -2.79
CA GLU A 11 19.41 -9.67 -1.35
C GLU A 11 18.31 -8.81 -0.72
N LEU A 12 17.89 -7.75 -1.40
CA LEU A 12 16.75 -6.95 -0.99
C LEU A 12 15.48 -7.81 -0.91
N GLU A 13 15.19 -8.60 -1.94
CA GLU A 13 14.04 -9.50 -1.95
C GLU A 13 14.12 -10.52 -0.81
N ARG A 14 15.29 -11.11 -0.55
CA ARG A 14 15.49 -12.05 0.55
C ARG A 14 15.12 -11.44 1.90
N ILE A 15 15.61 -10.23 2.19
CA ILE A 15 15.33 -9.52 3.44
C ILE A 15 13.83 -9.19 3.56
N LEU A 16 13.22 -8.69 2.51
CA LEU A 16 11.81 -8.33 2.52
C LEU A 16 10.89 -9.55 2.64
N ARG A 17 11.29 -10.71 2.09
CA ARG A 17 10.55 -11.96 2.24
C ARG A 17 10.51 -12.51 3.67
N GLU A 18 11.42 -12.09 4.53
CA GLU A 18 11.34 -12.43 5.97
C GLU A 18 10.08 -11.83 6.62
N LYS A 19 9.67 -10.62 6.15
CA LYS A 19 8.46 -9.94 6.60
C LYS A 19 7.23 -10.33 5.77
N GLN A 20 7.38 -10.45 4.46
CA GLN A 20 6.31 -10.79 3.53
C GLN A 20 6.72 -11.92 2.60
N PRO A 21 6.48 -13.19 3.02
CA PRO A 21 6.90 -14.37 2.27
C PRO A 21 6.25 -14.53 0.88
N ALA A 22 5.15 -13.81 0.61
CA ALA A 22 4.50 -13.80 -0.70
C ALA A 22 5.10 -12.77 -1.67
N LEU A 23 6.11 -12.01 -1.23
CA LEU A 23 6.75 -10.97 -2.04
C LEU A 23 7.54 -11.58 -3.20
N CYS A 24 7.44 -10.90 -4.35
CA CYS A 24 8.28 -11.13 -5.52
C CYS A 24 8.72 -9.78 -6.09
N LEU A 25 10.03 -9.53 -6.16
CA LEU A 25 10.57 -8.37 -6.86
C LEU A 25 10.71 -8.69 -8.36
N ILE A 26 10.05 -7.90 -9.19
CA ILE A 26 10.11 -8.04 -10.64
C ILE A 26 10.40 -6.71 -11.31
N SER A 27 11.00 -6.74 -12.50
CA SER A 27 11.24 -5.51 -13.25
C SER A 27 9.93 -4.81 -13.61
N GLU A 28 9.94 -3.48 -13.69
CA GLU A 28 8.80 -2.67 -14.08
C GLU A 28 8.16 -3.18 -15.38
N ARG A 29 8.99 -3.55 -16.36
CA ARG A 29 8.51 -4.11 -17.63
C ARG A 29 7.70 -5.39 -17.48
N HIS A 30 8.09 -6.27 -16.55
CA HIS A 30 7.36 -7.50 -16.27
C HIS A 30 6.06 -7.20 -15.51
N LEU A 31 6.10 -6.27 -14.55
CA LEU A 31 4.92 -5.87 -13.82
C LEU A 31 3.86 -5.25 -14.75
N VAL A 32 4.27 -4.37 -15.68
CA VAL A 32 3.37 -3.79 -16.68
C VAL A 32 2.68 -4.89 -17.50
N ARG A 33 3.41 -5.91 -17.95
CA ARG A 33 2.81 -7.04 -18.70
C ARG A 33 1.76 -7.81 -17.88
N ILE A 34 2.03 -8.02 -16.59
CA ILE A 34 1.06 -8.66 -15.69
C ILE A 34 -0.17 -7.77 -15.55
N LEU A 35 0.01 -6.47 -15.31
CA LEU A 35 -1.09 -5.51 -15.17
C LEU A 35 -1.93 -5.44 -16.45
N ASP A 36 -1.32 -5.35 -17.62
CA ASP A 36 -2.02 -5.34 -18.91
C ASP A 36 -2.86 -6.61 -19.11
N HIS A 37 -2.31 -7.77 -18.73
CA HIS A 37 -3.03 -9.04 -18.79
C HIS A 37 -4.25 -9.04 -17.88
N LEU A 38 -4.12 -8.57 -16.64
CA LEU A 38 -5.18 -8.54 -15.64
C LEU A 38 -6.27 -7.51 -16.01
N ILE A 39 -5.86 -6.31 -16.45
CA ILE A 39 -6.80 -5.27 -16.93
C ILE A 39 -7.58 -5.77 -18.16
N GLY A 40 -6.92 -6.47 -19.07
CA GLY A 40 -7.57 -7.11 -20.22
C GLY A 40 -8.63 -8.16 -19.83
N ARG A 41 -8.56 -8.71 -18.62
CA ARG A 41 -9.58 -9.60 -18.03
C ARG A 41 -10.68 -8.87 -17.25
N GLY A 42 -10.63 -7.53 -17.17
CA GLY A 42 -11.62 -6.71 -16.47
C GLY A 42 -11.30 -6.46 -14.99
N ASP A 43 -10.11 -6.80 -14.53
CA ASP A 43 -9.70 -6.52 -13.15
C ASP A 43 -9.44 -5.02 -12.98
N ARG A 44 -10.01 -4.43 -11.92
CA ARG A 44 -9.80 -3.01 -11.55
C ARG A 44 -8.50 -2.86 -10.79
N LEU A 45 -7.38 -2.74 -11.49
CA LEU A 45 -6.07 -2.54 -10.90
C LEU A 45 -5.53 -1.15 -11.22
N SER A 46 -4.71 -0.62 -10.32
CA SER A 46 -3.94 0.59 -10.60
C SER A 46 -2.93 0.31 -11.72
N SER A 47 -2.94 1.11 -12.76
CA SER A 47 -1.95 1.04 -13.83
C SER A 47 -0.56 1.58 -13.44
N ASN A 48 -0.38 2.01 -12.17
CA ASN A 48 0.89 2.53 -11.70
C ASN A 48 1.83 1.39 -11.27
N PRO A 49 2.88 1.07 -12.03
CA PRO A 49 3.78 -0.05 -11.75
C PRO A 49 4.67 0.18 -10.52
N ARG A 50 4.63 1.37 -9.92
CA ARG A 50 5.39 1.70 -8.70
C ARG A 50 4.64 1.35 -7.42
N LEU A 51 3.37 0.99 -7.52
CA LEU A 51 2.58 0.57 -6.38
C LEU A 51 2.66 -0.95 -6.22
N PRO A 52 2.61 -1.44 -4.97
CA PRO A 52 2.52 -2.87 -4.71
C PRO A 52 1.22 -3.43 -5.29
N VAL A 53 1.31 -4.62 -5.89
CA VAL A 53 0.16 -5.27 -6.53
C VAL A 53 0.00 -6.69 -6.01
N TRP A 54 -1.14 -6.96 -5.39
CA TRP A 54 -1.55 -8.32 -5.06
C TRP A 54 -2.22 -9.00 -6.24
N VAL A 55 -1.74 -10.18 -6.61
CA VAL A 55 -2.29 -10.98 -7.70
C VAL A 55 -2.57 -12.40 -7.22
N ASN A 56 -3.72 -12.96 -7.58
CA ASN A 56 -3.97 -14.37 -7.37
C ASN A 56 -3.16 -15.18 -8.38
N ARG A 57 -2.56 -16.27 -7.92
CA ARG A 57 -1.66 -17.09 -8.75
C ARG A 57 -2.32 -17.66 -10.01
N ASP A 58 -3.59 -18.02 -9.91
CA ASP A 58 -4.39 -18.53 -11.01
C ASP A 58 -4.71 -17.49 -12.09
N GLN A 59 -4.52 -16.21 -11.76
CA GLN A 59 -4.69 -15.09 -12.68
C GLN A 59 -3.41 -14.75 -13.45
N LEU A 60 -2.26 -15.29 -13.02
CA LEU A 60 -0.98 -15.01 -13.67
C LEU A 60 -0.91 -15.68 -15.07
N PRO A 61 -0.30 -15.00 -16.06
CA PRO A 61 0.06 -15.62 -17.32
C PRO A 61 0.98 -16.84 -17.09
N SER A 62 0.81 -17.89 -17.89
CA SER A 62 1.57 -19.15 -17.75
C SER A 62 3.10 -18.99 -17.85
N GLU A 63 3.54 -17.93 -18.49
CA GLU A 63 4.96 -17.55 -18.59
C GLU A 63 5.58 -17.06 -17.29
N PHE A 64 4.72 -16.67 -16.30
CA PHE A 64 5.14 -16.25 -14.96
C PHE A 64 4.99 -17.42 -13.96
N ALA A 65 5.62 -18.57 -14.28
CA ALA A 65 5.68 -19.67 -13.34
C ALA A 65 6.53 -19.29 -12.12
N LEU A 66 5.86 -19.01 -11.01
CA LEU A 66 6.52 -18.72 -9.74
C LEU A 66 6.70 -20.00 -8.95
N ASP A 67 7.89 -20.20 -8.44
CA ASP A 67 8.20 -21.28 -7.50
C ASP A 67 7.69 -20.91 -6.09
N THR A 68 6.37 -20.88 -5.95
CA THR A 68 5.70 -20.61 -4.68
C THR A 68 4.40 -21.41 -4.61
N GLU A 69 4.13 -22.01 -3.46
CA GLU A 69 2.87 -22.71 -3.18
C GLU A 69 1.73 -21.74 -2.78
N ARG A 70 2.02 -20.44 -2.67
CA ARG A 70 1.06 -19.46 -2.20
C ARG A 70 0.00 -19.16 -3.25
N THR A 71 -1.23 -18.98 -2.78
CA THR A 71 -2.38 -18.65 -3.64
C THR A 71 -2.37 -17.20 -4.12
N ARG A 72 -1.70 -16.30 -3.39
CA ARG A 72 -1.52 -14.89 -3.74
C ARG A 72 -0.06 -14.51 -3.70
N VAL A 73 0.32 -13.62 -4.59
CA VAL A 73 1.68 -13.08 -4.72
C VAL A 73 1.61 -11.56 -4.70
N LEU A 74 2.52 -10.95 -3.95
CA LEU A 74 2.72 -9.51 -3.91
C LEU A 74 3.88 -9.13 -4.83
N PHE A 75 3.58 -8.41 -5.89
CA PHE A 75 4.59 -7.87 -6.79
C PHE A 75 5.01 -6.47 -6.38
N LEU A 76 6.32 -6.25 -6.35
CA LEU A 76 6.96 -4.94 -6.23
C LEU A 76 8.04 -4.81 -7.30
N THR A 77 8.31 -3.58 -7.71
CA THR A 77 9.47 -3.28 -8.55
C THR A 77 10.70 -2.95 -7.70
N PRO A 78 11.92 -3.30 -8.16
CA PRO A 78 13.14 -2.79 -7.55
C PRO A 78 13.16 -1.26 -7.51
N PRO A 79 13.93 -0.65 -6.60
CA PRO A 79 14.03 0.79 -6.51
C PRO A 79 14.51 1.41 -7.83
N ASP A 80 13.88 2.53 -8.21
CA ASP A 80 14.34 3.32 -9.34
C ASP A 80 15.68 3.98 -8.96
N ASP A 81 16.72 3.72 -9.75
CA ASP A 81 18.08 4.26 -9.53
C ASP A 81 18.12 5.78 -9.33
N ARG A 82 17.15 6.50 -9.92
CA ARG A 82 17.09 7.96 -9.85
C ARG A 82 16.62 8.50 -8.50
N LEU A 83 15.80 7.75 -7.77
CA LEU A 83 15.21 8.19 -6.50
C LEU A 83 16.08 7.82 -5.29
N LEU A 84 17.02 6.90 -5.45
CA LEU A 84 17.76 6.31 -4.35
C LEU A 84 19.29 6.48 -4.48
N TYR A 85 19.74 7.35 -5.38
CA TYR A 85 21.18 7.48 -5.71
C TYR A 85 22.05 7.74 -4.47
N ASP A 86 21.52 8.47 -3.48
CA ASP A 86 22.21 8.81 -2.22
C ASP A 86 21.61 8.11 -0.99
N SER A 87 20.71 7.14 -1.17
CA SER A 87 20.01 6.53 -0.04
C SER A 87 20.83 5.44 0.62
N SER A 88 20.90 5.45 1.96
CA SER A 88 21.46 4.36 2.74
C SER A 88 20.61 3.08 2.61
N ASN A 89 21.20 1.93 2.95
CA ASN A 89 20.45 0.66 3.00
C ASN A 89 19.23 0.75 3.94
N ASP A 90 19.35 1.45 5.05
CA ASP A 90 18.25 1.65 6.01
C ASP A 90 17.11 2.47 5.41
N ALA A 91 17.42 3.52 4.64
CA ALA A 91 16.41 4.31 3.94
C ALA A 91 15.68 3.49 2.85
N ILE A 92 16.41 2.63 2.14
CA ILE A 92 15.83 1.71 1.15
C ILE A 92 14.89 0.73 1.85
N LEU A 93 15.34 0.06 2.91
CA LEU A 93 14.52 -0.89 3.67
C LEU A 93 13.28 -0.22 4.28
N ALA A 94 13.42 0.99 4.84
CA ALA A 94 12.29 1.75 5.36
C ALA A 94 11.26 2.06 4.28
N SER A 95 11.71 2.48 3.10
CA SER A 95 10.82 2.73 1.94
C SER A 95 10.05 1.48 1.53
N TYR A 96 10.72 0.32 1.43
CA TYR A 96 10.05 -0.93 1.08
C TYR A 96 9.14 -1.45 2.18
N THR A 97 9.54 -1.32 3.45
CA THR A 97 8.66 -1.65 4.58
C THR A 97 7.37 -0.85 4.52
N ARG A 98 7.46 0.45 4.22
CA ARG A 98 6.29 1.32 4.00
C ARG A 98 5.40 0.81 2.86
N LEU A 99 5.98 0.40 1.73
CA LEU A 99 5.23 -0.17 0.60
C LEU A 99 4.54 -1.49 0.98
N LEU A 100 5.21 -2.36 1.75
CA LEU A 100 4.61 -3.60 2.25
C LEU A 100 3.42 -3.33 3.16
N CYS A 101 3.56 -2.42 4.12
CA CYS A 101 2.44 -2.00 4.98
C CYS A 101 1.27 -1.50 4.15
N ARG A 102 1.54 -0.64 3.18
CA ARG A 102 0.51 -0.11 2.29
C ARG A 102 -0.19 -1.20 1.49
N ALA A 103 0.55 -2.22 1.04
CA ALA A 103 -0.02 -3.37 0.34
C ALA A 103 -0.95 -4.20 1.23
N GLU A 104 -0.56 -4.46 2.47
CA GLU A 104 -1.38 -5.21 3.43
C GLU A 104 -2.65 -4.43 3.80
N ILE A 105 -2.52 -3.13 4.04
CA ILE A 105 -3.67 -2.27 4.29
C ILE A 105 -4.63 -2.29 3.10
N GLN A 106 -4.11 -2.17 1.87
CA GLN A 106 -4.94 -2.23 0.67
C GLN A 106 -5.62 -3.59 0.50
N ALA A 107 -4.99 -4.69 0.90
CA ALA A 107 -5.59 -6.02 0.83
C ALA A 107 -6.78 -6.19 1.79
N LYS A 108 -6.76 -5.48 2.92
CA LYS A 108 -7.78 -5.55 3.98
C LYS A 108 -8.83 -4.44 3.92
N ARG A 109 -8.55 -3.34 3.20
CA ARG A 109 -9.42 -2.16 3.17
C ARG A 109 -10.85 -2.43 2.71
N ASP A 110 -11.02 -3.42 1.83
CA ASP A 110 -12.32 -3.79 1.28
C ASP A 110 -13.14 -4.69 2.25
N GLU A 111 -12.59 -5.02 3.43
CA GLU A 111 -13.33 -5.75 4.44
C GLU A 111 -14.45 -4.87 5.02
N PRO A 112 -15.71 -5.36 5.10
CA PRO A 112 -16.84 -4.58 5.60
C PRO A 112 -16.61 -3.95 6.98
N VAL A 113 -15.88 -4.66 7.85
CA VAL A 113 -15.57 -4.19 9.21
C VAL A 113 -14.72 -2.90 9.21
N VAL A 114 -13.87 -2.70 8.22
CA VAL A 114 -13.06 -1.47 8.08
C VAL A 114 -13.96 -0.30 7.68
N ALA A 115 -14.85 -0.51 6.71
CA ALA A 115 -15.82 0.50 6.29
C ALA A 115 -16.78 0.86 7.45
N ASP A 116 -17.28 -0.13 8.18
CA ASP A 116 -18.16 0.08 9.34
C ASP A 116 -17.47 0.88 10.46
N CYS A 117 -16.19 0.59 10.71
CA CYS A 117 -15.41 1.35 11.69
C CYS A 117 -15.21 2.81 11.23
N PHE A 118 -14.86 3.02 9.96
CA PHE A 118 -14.73 4.36 9.39
C PHE A 118 -16.02 5.17 9.49
N LEU A 119 -17.18 4.56 9.27
CA LEU A 119 -18.49 5.20 9.37
C LEU A 119 -18.87 5.66 10.79
N LYS A 120 -18.16 5.21 11.84
CA LYS A 120 -18.30 5.74 13.21
C LYS A 120 -17.76 7.16 13.35
N LEU A 121 -16.91 7.62 12.44
CA LEU A 121 -16.44 9.01 12.42
C LEU A 121 -17.63 9.97 12.20
N PRO A 122 -17.69 11.11 12.92
CA PRO A 122 -18.70 12.13 12.70
C PRO A 122 -18.75 12.59 11.24
N VAL A 123 -19.92 13.00 10.78
CA VAL A 123 -20.12 13.50 9.41
C VAL A 123 -19.14 14.64 9.10
N SER A 124 -18.98 15.60 10.03
CA SER A 124 -18.03 16.73 9.85
C SER A 124 -16.58 16.29 9.64
N VAL A 125 -16.17 15.18 10.26
CA VAL A 125 -14.83 14.61 10.07
C VAL A 125 -14.72 13.95 8.69
N ARG A 126 -15.75 13.22 8.28
CA ARG A 126 -15.80 12.62 6.94
C ARG A 126 -15.82 13.67 5.83
N ASP A 127 -16.52 14.79 6.07
CA ASP A 127 -16.55 15.92 5.15
C ASP A 127 -15.18 16.60 5.04
N GLU A 128 -14.44 16.76 6.15
CA GLU A 128 -13.06 17.23 6.13
C GLU A 128 -12.17 16.31 5.29
N ILE A 129 -12.24 15.00 5.56
CA ILE A 129 -11.47 13.99 4.84
C ILE A 129 -11.77 14.05 3.35
N ARG A 130 -13.04 14.11 2.98
CA ARG A 130 -13.50 14.23 1.60
C ARG A 130 -12.91 15.48 0.93
N PHE A 131 -13.05 16.63 1.58
CA PHE A 131 -12.56 17.89 1.07
C PHE A 131 -11.05 17.86 0.77
N VAL A 132 -10.25 17.32 1.70
CA VAL A 132 -8.80 17.21 1.53
C VAL A 132 -8.45 16.28 0.37
N LEU A 133 -9.07 15.09 0.30
CA LEU A 133 -8.77 14.09 -0.73
C LEU A 133 -9.22 14.53 -2.13
N GLU A 134 -10.33 15.27 -2.24
CA GLU A 134 -10.77 15.87 -3.50
C GLU A 134 -9.81 16.98 -3.95
N ALA A 135 -9.39 17.85 -3.03
CA ALA A 135 -8.43 18.91 -3.32
C ALA A 135 -7.08 18.37 -3.82
N GLU A 136 -6.64 17.24 -3.27
CA GLU A 136 -5.40 16.54 -3.67
C GLU A 136 -5.61 15.60 -4.88
N THR A 137 -6.76 15.66 -5.54
CA THR A 137 -7.11 14.80 -6.70
C THR A 137 -7.00 13.29 -6.44
N GLN A 138 -7.09 12.88 -5.19
CA GLN A 138 -7.03 11.47 -4.78
C GLN A 138 -8.42 10.81 -4.74
N LEU A 139 -9.48 11.61 -4.81
CA LEU A 139 -10.87 11.18 -4.76
C LEU A 139 -11.71 11.96 -5.76
N PRO A 140 -12.60 11.31 -6.56
CA PRO A 140 -13.55 12.02 -7.40
C PRO A 140 -14.65 12.69 -6.55
N PRO A 141 -15.26 13.81 -7.01
CA PRO A 141 -16.26 14.57 -6.25
C PRO A 141 -17.55 13.79 -5.90
N ASP A 142 -17.86 12.74 -6.64
CA ASP A 142 -19.03 11.89 -6.48
C ASP A 142 -18.73 10.57 -5.77
N ALA A 143 -17.56 10.47 -5.13
CA ALA A 143 -17.13 9.27 -4.44
C ALA A 143 -18.07 8.90 -3.29
N THR A 144 -18.35 7.62 -3.18
CA THR A 144 -19.13 7.02 -2.07
C THR A 144 -18.32 7.04 -0.76
N ASP A 145 -18.98 6.85 0.37
CA ASP A 145 -18.32 6.71 1.67
C ASP A 145 -17.37 5.50 1.72
N THR A 146 -17.65 4.45 0.96
CA THR A 146 -16.75 3.30 0.82
C THR A 146 -15.47 3.68 0.07
N GLU A 147 -15.58 4.42 -1.02
CA GLU A 147 -14.41 4.92 -1.76
C GLU A 147 -13.61 5.91 -0.92
N LEU A 148 -14.30 6.77 -0.15
CA LEU A 148 -13.68 7.68 0.80
C LEU A 148 -12.87 6.91 1.87
N SER A 149 -13.47 5.89 2.49
CA SER A 149 -12.78 5.00 3.44
C SER A 149 -11.56 4.34 2.81
N ASN A 150 -11.72 3.78 1.61
CA ASN A 150 -10.66 3.07 0.89
C ASN A 150 -9.49 3.99 0.50
N ALA A 151 -9.74 5.26 0.28
CA ALA A 151 -8.70 6.25 0.02
C ALA A 151 -8.03 6.74 1.30
N PHE A 152 -8.81 7.05 2.34
CA PHE A 152 -8.33 7.66 3.58
C PHE A 152 -7.56 6.69 4.46
N VAL A 153 -8.08 5.47 4.69
CA VAL A 153 -7.51 4.55 5.68
C VAL A 153 -6.05 4.20 5.39
N PRO A 154 -5.64 3.87 4.15
CA PRO A 154 -4.24 3.65 3.83
C PRO A 154 -3.37 4.89 4.04
N LEU A 155 -3.87 6.07 3.68
CA LEU A 155 -3.16 7.34 3.85
C LEU A 155 -2.98 7.67 5.33
N TRP A 156 -4.04 7.51 6.12
CA TRP A 156 -4.01 7.72 7.56
C TRP A 156 -2.96 6.84 8.25
N LEU A 157 -2.97 5.54 7.98
CA LEU A 157 -2.03 4.61 8.59
C LEU A 157 -0.60 4.88 8.14
N ASP A 158 -0.39 5.14 6.87
CA ASP A 158 0.91 5.49 6.32
C ASP A 158 1.48 6.75 7.02
N ALA A 159 0.65 7.79 7.17
CA ALA A 159 1.06 9.00 7.86
C ALA A 159 1.25 8.80 9.37
N THR A 160 0.40 7.99 10.02
CA THR A 160 0.58 7.66 11.45
C THR A 160 1.93 7.02 11.74
N LEU A 161 2.40 6.16 10.83
CA LEU A 161 3.63 5.39 11.01
C LEU A 161 4.89 6.17 10.62
N TYR A 162 4.81 6.99 9.57
CA TYR A 162 5.99 7.59 8.94
C TYR A 162 6.04 9.11 8.98
N ALA A 163 4.92 9.78 9.26
CA ALA A 163 4.82 11.24 9.30
C ALA A 163 3.71 11.70 10.28
N PRO A 164 3.75 11.29 11.57
CA PRO A 164 2.64 11.53 12.52
C PRO A 164 2.32 13.01 12.69
N ASP A 165 3.30 13.89 12.62
CA ASP A 165 3.10 15.33 12.77
C ASP A 165 2.27 15.93 11.62
N SER A 166 2.36 15.34 10.42
CA SER A 166 1.62 15.82 9.24
C SER A 166 0.12 15.55 9.32
N LEU A 167 -0.33 14.57 10.11
CA LEU A 167 -1.73 14.19 10.20
C LEU A 167 -2.61 15.30 10.79
N ALA A 168 -2.11 15.98 11.83
CA ALA A 168 -2.84 17.07 12.46
C ALA A 168 -2.95 18.30 11.54
N ASP A 169 -1.97 18.48 10.66
CA ASP A 169 -1.96 19.56 9.68
C ASP A 169 -2.94 19.30 8.54
N TRP A 170 -3.02 18.05 8.07
CA TRP A 170 -3.88 17.69 6.95
C TRP A 170 -5.33 17.39 7.37
N PHE A 171 -5.51 16.75 8.53
CA PHE A 171 -6.79 16.28 9.03
C PHE A 171 -6.99 16.67 10.50
N PRO A 172 -7.10 17.97 10.82
CA PRO A 172 -7.19 18.43 12.21
C PRO A 172 -8.42 17.91 12.97
N LEU A 173 -9.57 17.72 12.33
CA LEU A 173 -10.73 17.12 12.98
C LEU A 173 -10.55 15.61 13.16
N ALA A 174 -10.10 14.91 12.12
CA ALA A 174 -9.87 13.46 12.21
C ALA A 174 -8.86 13.13 13.31
N SER A 175 -7.81 13.93 13.50
CA SER A 175 -6.78 13.73 14.52
C SER A 175 -7.30 13.76 15.96
N GLN A 176 -8.50 14.30 16.19
CA GLN A 176 -9.16 14.33 17.49
C GLN A 176 -9.90 13.02 17.83
N HIS A 177 -10.17 12.17 16.84
CA HIS A 177 -10.90 10.90 17.00
C HIS A 177 -9.95 9.69 17.11
N ARG A 178 -8.96 9.79 18.00
CA ARG A 178 -7.88 8.80 18.17
C ARG A 178 -8.39 7.39 18.48
N GLU A 179 -9.52 7.26 19.20
CA GLU A 179 -10.06 5.94 19.57
C GLU A 179 -10.55 5.16 18.34
N ILE A 180 -11.31 5.81 17.46
CA ILE A 180 -11.81 5.19 16.22
C ILE A 180 -10.64 4.85 15.30
N LEU A 181 -9.66 5.73 15.22
CA LEU A 181 -8.48 5.53 14.39
C LEU A 181 -7.54 4.45 14.95
N ALA A 182 -7.47 4.30 16.27
CA ALA A 182 -6.78 3.18 16.92
C ALA A 182 -7.50 1.85 16.66
N GLU A 183 -8.83 1.83 16.67
CA GLU A 183 -9.64 0.66 16.28
C GLU A 183 -9.37 0.28 14.83
N LEU A 184 -9.35 1.22 13.88
CA LEU A 184 -8.98 0.99 12.49
C LEU A 184 -7.57 0.41 12.35
N SER A 185 -6.60 0.95 13.08
CA SER A 185 -5.21 0.45 13.09
C SER A 185 -5.13 -0.99 13.60
N SER A 186 -5.94 -1.32 14.61
CA SER A 186 -6.02 -2.68 15.18
C SER A 186 -6.66 -3.68 14.21
N LEU A 187 -7.74 -3.28 13.51
CA LEU A 187 -8.41 -4.12 12.52
C LEU A 187 -7.48 -4.50 11.36
N LEU A 188 -6.59 -3.60 10.99
CA LEU A 188 -5.65 -3.78 9.89
C LEU A 188 -4.36 -4.48 10.33
N ASP A 189 -4.26 -4.83 11.62
CA ASP A 189 -3.09 -5.49 12.22
C ASP A 189 -1.77 -4.78 11.88
N ALA A 190 -1.82 -3.44 11.91
CA ALA A 190 -0.67 -2.62 11.56
C ALA A 190 0.57 -2.95 12.41
N ASN A 191 0.37 -3.44 13.64
CA ASN A 191 1.45 -3.84 14.54
C ASN A 191 2.12 -5.17 14.15
N ALA A 192 1.45 -6.05 13.39
CA ALA A 192 2.05 -7.31 12.91
C ALA A 192 2.94 -7.10 11.68
N LEU A 193 2.88 -5.92 11.07
CA LEU A 193 3.67 -5.55 9.88
C LEU A 193 5.05 -4.95 10.27
N PHE A 194 5.31 -4.71 11.55
CA PHE A 194 6.54 -4.17 12.12
C PHE A 194 7.14 -5.10 13.17
#